data_b1458057dbad88cc3efe511a91f56a9f
#
_entry.id   b1458057dbad88cc3efe511a91f56a9f
#
_cell.length_a   1.000
_cell.length_b   1.000
_cell.length_c   1.000
_cell.angle_alpha   90.00
_cell.angle_beta   90.00
_cell.angle_gamma   90.00
#
_symmetry.space_group_name_H-M   'P 1'
#
loop_
_entity.id
_entity.type
_entity.pdbx_description
1 polymer ?
#
loop_
_entity_poly.entity_id
_entity_poly.type
_entity_poly.pdbx_seq_one_letter_code
_entity_poly.pdbx_strand_id
1 'polypeptide(L)'
;MGKIIGIDLGTTNSCVSVMEGGEPVVIANDEGRRTTPSVVAFLKNGERKVGDPAKRQAITNPENTISSVKRFMGRRFNEVTSELSLASYKVVKGDNDTVRVQIEDRMYTPQEISAMVLQKMKKTAEDYLGAEVTDAVITVPAYFNDAQRQATKDAGVIAGLNVLRVINEPTAAAMAYGLQKKSDKSSKNVLIFDFGGKNKYCLLW
;
A
#
# COMPACT_ATOMS: atom_id res chain seq x y z
N MET A 1 -11.41 8.53 -21.43
CA MET A 1 -10.72 7.39 -20.83
C MET A 1 -10.13 7.86 -19.50
N GLY A 2 -10.50 7.25 -18.38
CA GLY A 2 -9.94 7.58 -17.06
C GLY A 2 -8.42 7.39 -17.03
N LYS A 3 -7.74 8.18 -16.20
CA LYS A 3 -6.30 8.02 -16.00
C LYS A 3 -6.04 6.77 -15.17
N ILE A 4 -5.06 5.96 -15.59
CA ILE A 4 -4.61 4.77 -14.86
C ILE A 4 -3.36 5.13 -14.07
N ILE A 5 -3.34 4.81 -12.78
CA ILE A 5 -2.19 5.00 -11.93
C ILE A 5 -1.59 3.66 -11.49
N GLY A 6 -0.28 3.64 -11.26
CA GLY A 6 0.41 2.55 -10.58
C GLY A 6 0.62 2.90 -9.11
N ILE A 7 0.23 2.00 -8.20
CA ILE A 7 0.45 2.19 -6.76
C ILE A 7 1.28 1.04 -6.22
N ASP A 8 2.39 1.38 -5.59
CA ASP A 8 3.08 0.46 -4.68
C ASP A 8 2.56 0.71 -3.26
N LEU A 9 1.72 -0.21 -2.79
CA LEU A 9 1.18 -0.18 -1.42
C LEU A 9 2.13 -0.90 -0.48
N GLY A 10 3.19 -0.23 -0.06
CA GLY A 10 4.21 -0.83 0.80
C GLY A 10 3.81 -0.93 2.28
N THR A 11 4.47 -1.81 3.03
CA THR A 11 4.24 -1.98 4.48
C THR A 11 4.61 -0.72 5.26
N THR A 12 5.70 -0.06 4.87
CA THR A 12 6.23 1.13 5.56
C THR A 12 5.94 2.41 4.79
N ASN A 13 6.15 2.41 3.47
CA ASN A 13 5.93 3.55 2.60
C ASN A 13 5.20 3.08 1.34
N SER A 14 4.37 3.95 0.80
CA SER A 14 3.69 3.75 -0.48
C SER A 14 4.13 4.82 -1.48
N CYS A 15 4.04 4.52 -2.77
CA CYS A 15 4.24 5.50 -3.83
C CYS A 15 3.20 5.36 -4.93
N VAL A 16 3.03 6.43 -5.70
CA VAL A 16 2.11 6.47 -6.84
C VAL A 16 2.84 6.98 -8.08
N SER A 17 2.51 6.40 -9.22
CA SER A 17 3.10 6.74 -10.51
C SER A 17 2.05 6.79 -11.61
N VAL A 18 2.39 7.48 -12.68
CA VAL A 18 1.58 7.61 -13.90
C VAL A 18 2.48 7.46 -15.12
N MET A 19 1.88 7.10 -16.26
CA MET A 19 2.60 7.12 -17.56
C MET A 19 2.43 8.48 -18.21
N GLU A 20 3.53 9.14 -18.51
CA GLU A 20 3.58 10.41 -19.25
C GLU A 20 4.57 10.31 -20.41
N GLY A 21 4.13 10.65 -21.62
CA GLY A 21 4.98 10.57 -22.80
C GLY A 21 5.56 9.18 -23.11
N GLY A 22 4.93 8.12 -22.56
CA GLY A 22 5.42 6.75 -22.69
C GLY A 22 6.43 6.32 -21.62
N GLU A 23 6.76 7.21 -20.67
CA GLU A 23 7.68 6.93 -19.56
C GLU A 23 6.96 6.95 -18.21
N PRO A 24 7.35 6.10 -17.23
CA PRO A 24 6.77 6.12 -15.90
C PRO A 24 7.31 7.30 -15.08
N VAL A 25 6.41 8.07 -14.49
CA VAL A 25 6.72 9.19 -13.61
C VAL A 25 6.20 8.90 -12.21
N VAL A 26 7.08 8.89 -11.21
CA VAL A 26 6.71 8.79 -9.80
C VAL A 26 6.32 10.17 -9.29
N ILE A 27 5.07 10.29 -8.81
CA ILE A 27 4.49 11.56 -8.39
C ILE A 27 4.95 11.90 -6.98
N ALA A 28 5.36 13.16 -6.76
CA ALA A 28 5.65 13.67 -5.44
C ALA A 28 4.33 14.01 -4.71
N ASN A 29 4.28 13.73 -3.41
CA ASN A 29 3.15 14.10 -2.56
C ASN A 29 3.19 15.61 -2.22
N ASP A 30 2.19 16.09 -1.49
CA ASP A 30 2.06 17.47 -1.01
C ASP A 30 3.20 17.95 -0.08
N GLU A 31 4.06 17.04 0.38
CA GLU A 31 5.28 17.34 1.14
C GLU A 31 6.56 17.27 0.28
N GLY A 32 6.41 17.16 -1.06
CA GLY A 32 7.50 17.09 -2.04
C GLY A 32 8.25 15.76 -2.05
N ARG A 33 7.71 14.71 -1.41
CA ARG A 33 8.35 13.39 -1.35
C ARG A 33 7.73 12.43 -2.35
N ARG A 34 8.56 11.60 -2.97
CA ARG A 34 8.11 10.54 -3.90
C ARG A 34 7.53 9.31 -3.18
N THR A 35 7.67 9.23 -1.87
CA THR A 35 7.09 8.18 -1.03
C THR A 35 6.29 8.79 0.09
N THR A 36 5.18 8.14 0.45
CA THR A 36 4.29 8.55 1.54
C THR A 36 4.29 7.43 2.59
N PRO A 37 4.52 7.72 3.87
CA PRO A 37 4.40 6.71 4.93
C PRO A 37 3.04 6.04 4.91
N SER A 38 3.00 4.70 4.96
CA SER A 38 1.78 3.90 5.06
C SER A 38 1.26 3.92 6.51
N VAL A 39 0.95 5.12 6.99
CA VAL A 39 0.54 5.39 8.37
C VAL A 39 -0.75 6.21 8.37
N VAL A 40 -1.70 5.82 9.22
CA VAL A 40 -2.98 6.51 9.42
C VAL A 40 -3.13 6.85 10.89
N ALA A 41 -3.43 8.09 11.23
CA ALA A 41 -3.71 8.54 12.59
C ALA A 41 -5.15 9.04 12.71
N PHE A 42 -5.82 8.62 13.78
CA PHE A 42 -7.15 9.09 14.15
C PHE A 42 -7.01 10.08 15.31
N LEU A 43 -7.56 11.25 15.14
CA LEU A 43 -7.49 12.32 16.13
C LEU A 43 -8.78 12.39 16.94
N LYS A 44 -8.70 12.89 18.18
CA LYS A 44 -9.85 13.04 19.10
C LYS A 44 -11.01 13.88 18.55
N ASN A 45 -10.72 14.77 17.60
CA ASN A 45 -11.74 15.59 16.90
C ASN A 45 -12.44 14.86 15.74
N GLY A 46 -12.16 13.55 15.56
CA GLY A 46 -12.69 12.76 14.45
C GLY A 46 -11.94 12.93 13.11
N GLU A 47 -10.94 13.83 13.06
CA GLU A 47 -10.09 14.00 11.87
C GLU A 47 -9.16 12.79 11.67
N ARG A 48 -8.90 12.47 10.42
CA ARG A 48 -7.90 11.46 10.04
C ARG A 48 -6.73 12.10 9.33
N LYS A 49 -5.52 11.68 9.68
CA LYS A 49 -4.29 12.05 8.97
C LYS A 49 -3.66 10.82 8.34
N VAL A 50 -3.04 11.00 7.18
CA VAL A 50 -2.36 9.92 6.44
C VAL A 50 -0.99 10.43 6.00
N GLY A 51 0.00 9.55 5.99
CA GLY A 51 1.36 9.87 5.57
C GLY A 51 2.21 10.50 6.67
N ASP A 52 3.04 11.48 6.31
CA ASP A 52 3.95 12.14 7.25
C ASP A 52 3.24 12.85 8.40
N PRO A 53 2.08 13.53 8.21
CA PRO A 53 1.31 14.09 9.33
C PRO A 53 0.85 13.02 10.33
N ALA A 54 0.45 11.84 9.84
CA ALA A 54 0.09 10.71 10.70
C ALA A 54 1.31 10.14 11.43
N LYS A 55 2.42 9.98 10.72
CA LYS A 55 3.67 9.46 11.30
C LYS A 55 4.16 10.34 12.46
N ARG A 56 4.01 11.66 12.36
CA ARG A 56 4.35 12.59 13.45
C ARG A 56 3.48 12.39 14.69
N GLN A 57 2.26 11.87 14.55
CA GLN A 57 1.36 11.56 15.67
C GLN A 57 1.77 10.30 16.46
N ALA A 58 2.61 9.43 15.89
CA ALA A 58 2.98 8.15 16.51
C ALA A 58 3.62 8.30 17.90
N ILE A 59 4.25 9.44 18.21
CA ILE A 59 4.90 9.70 19.49
C ILE A 59 3.86 10.09 20.56
N THR A 60 2.89 10.95 20.19
CA THR A 60 1.92 11.55 21.13
C THR A 60 0.58 10.82 21.14
N ASN A 61 0.30 10.01 20.11
CA ASN A 61 -0.97 9.30 19.94
C ASN A 61 -0.71 7.88 19.36
N PRO A 62 0.15 7.04 20.00
CA PRO A 62 0.54 5.74 19.44
C PRO A 62 -0.63 4.77 19.30
N GLU A 63 -1.57 4.77 20.24
CA GLU A 63 -2.71 3.83 20.26
C GLU A 63 -3.69 4.05 19.10
N ASN A 64 -3.79 5.29 18.59
CA ASN A 64 -4.66 5.66 17.47
C ASN A 64 -3.86 5.96 16.19
N THR A 65 -2.58 5.58 16.13
CA THR A 65 -1.71 5.73 14.97
C THR A 65 -1.32 4.35 14.42
N ILE A 66 -1.91 4.00 13.28
CA ILE A 66 -1.83 2.69 12.68
C ILE A 66 -0.71 2.66 11.65
N SER A 67 0.25 1.81 11.86
CA SER A 67 1.36 1.55 10.93
C SER A 67 1.46 0.06 10.57
N SER A 68 2.12 -0.25 9.45
CA SER A 68 2.39 -1.64 9.04
C SER A 68 1.15 -2.53 8.90
N VAL A 69 -0.03 -1.95 8.65
CA VAL A 69 -1.31 -2.67 8.57
C VAL A 69 -1.33 -3.74 7.46
N LYS A 70 -0.49 -3.61 6.43
CA LYS A 70 -0.32 -4.60 5.34
C LYS A 70 0.00 -6.00 5.87
N ARG A 71 0.61 -6.12 7.07
CA ARG A 71 0.92 -7.41 7.71
C ARG A 71 -0.31 -8.21 8.11
N PHE A 72 -1.46 -7.53 8.28
CA PHE A 72 -2.73 -8.12 8.67
C PHE A 72 -3.67 -8.37 7.49
N MET A 73 -3.30 -7.88 6.28
CA MET A 73 -4.14 -7.97 5.09
C MET A 73 -4.45 -9.42 4.71
N GLY A 74 -5.76 -9.77 4.66
CA GLY A 74 -6.23 -11.07 4.22
C GLY A 74 -5.82 -12.26 5.11
N ARG A 75 -5.33 -12.01 6.32
CA ARG A 75 -4.91 -13.03 7.27
C ARG A 75 -5.95 -13.22 8.38
N ARG A 76 -5.95 -14.41 8.98
CA ARG A 76 -6.76 -14.73 10.16
C ARG A 76 -6.02 -14.27 11.42
N PHE A 77 -6.79 -14.05 12.50
CA PHE A 77 -6.24 -13.56 13.76
C PHE A 77 -5.22 -14.54 14.38
N ASN A 78 -5.48 -15.84 14.26
CA ASN A 78 -4.54 -16.88 14.74
C ASN A 78 -3.23 -16.97 13.95
N GLU A 79 -3.16 -16.39 12.75
CA GLU A 79 -1.97 -16.38 11.89
C GLU A 79 -1.03 -15.19 12.15
N VAL A 80 -1.46 -14.21 12.95
CA VAL A 80 -0.74 -12.92 13.12
C VAL A 80 -0.24 -12.69 14.54
N THR A 81 -0.10 -13.73 15.35
CA THR A 81 0.29 -13.64 16.76
C THR A 81 1.64 -12.97 16.98
N SER A 82 2.60 -13.19 16.08
CA SER A 82 3.92 -12.53 16.14
C SER A 82 3.85 -11.05 15.80
N GLU A 83 2.94 -10.65 14.94
CA GLU A 83 2.75 -9.26 14.52
C GLU A 83 2.01 -8.43 15.58
N LEU A 84 1.16 -9.10 16.39
CA LEU A 84 0.41 -8.42 17.47
C LEU A 84 1.35 -7.76 18.49
N SER A 85 2.45 -8.42 18.83
CA SER A 85 3.44 -7.89 19.80
C SER A 85 4.21 -6.66 19.28
N LEU A 86 4.17 -6.42 17.96
CA LEU A 86 4.87 -5.30 17.31
C LEU A 86 3.97 -4.09 17.07
N ALA A 87 2.65 -4.24 17.26
CA ALA A 87 1.69 -3.17 17.07
C ALA A 87 1.63 -2.27 18.31
N SER A 88 1.70 -0.96 18.11
CA SER A 88 1.48 0.04 19.17
C SER A 88 0.00 0.35 19.41
N TYR A 89 -0.87 -0.19 18.57
CA TYR A 89 -2.32 -0.01 18.58
C TYR A 89 -3.03 -1.34 18.85
N LYS A 90 -4.29 -1.27 19.26
CA LYS A 90 -5.06 -2.45 19.64
C LYS A 90 -5.55 -3.22 18.43
N VAL A 91 -5.09 -4.46 18.30
CA VAL A 91 -5.54 -5.43 17.30
C VAL A 91 -6.36 -6.50 18.01
N VAL A 92 -7.55 -6.77 17.53
CA VAL A 92 -8.51 -7.69 18.15
C VAL A 92 -9.05 -8.71 17.15
N LYS A 93 -9.57 -9.80 17.67
CA LYS A 93 -10.26 -10.80 16.87
C LYS A 93 -11.68 -10.32 16.56
N GLY A 94 -12.02 -10.32 15.28
CA GLY A 94 -13.39 -10.11 14.80
C GLY A 94 -14.10 -11.43 14.48
N ASP A 95 -15.31 -11.32 13.91
CA ASP A 95 -16.09 -12.47 13.47
C ASP A 95 -15.31 -13.31 12.45
N ASN A 96 -15.56 -14.64 12.47
CA ASN A 96 -14.91 -15.62 11.59
C ASN A 96 -13.36 -15.58 11.64
N ASP A 97 -12.80 -15.31 12.81
CA ASP A 97 -11.35 -15.24 13.05
C ASP A 97 -10.65 -14.15 12.22
N THR A 98 -11.36 -13.10 11.85
CA THR A 98 -10.79 -11.98 11.11
C THR A 98 -9.99 -11.05 12.01
N VAL A 99 -9.01 -10.34 11.43
CA VAL A 99 -8.27 -9.30 12.15
C VAL A 99 -9.06 -7.99 12.12
N ARG A 100 -9.13 -7.31 13.27
CA ARG A 100 -9.69 -5.95 13.40
C ARG A 100 -8.71 -5.05 14.14
N VAL A 101 -8.70 -3.80 13.75
CA VAL A 101 -8.01 -2.72 14.47
C VAL A 101 -9.06 -1.93 15.23
N GLN A 102 -8.94 -1.88 16.55
CA GLN A 102 -9.86 -1.14 17.40
C GLN A 102 -9.31 0.28 17.63
N ILE A 103 -10.10 1.27 17.26
CA ILE A 103 -9.85 2.69 17.52
C ILE A 103 -11.05 3.22 18.27
N GLU A 104 -10.86 3.59 19.53
CA GLU A 104 -11.94 3.95 20.44
C GLU A 104 -13.04 2.85 20.43
N ASP A 105 -14.27 3.19 20.11
CA ASP A 105 -15.42 2.28 20.07
C ASP A 105 -15.62 1.63 18.67
N ARG A 106 -14.79 1.96 17.68
CA ARG A 106 -14.94 1.45 16.31
C ARG A 106 -13.89 0.42 15.96
N MET A 107 -14.32 -0.62 15.26
CA MET A 107 -13.46 -1.65 14.70
C MET A 107 -13.30 -1.45 13.19
N TYR A 108 -12.05 -1.40 12.74
CA TYR A 108 -11.68 -1.27 11.33
C TYR A 108 -11.07 -2.57 10.83
N THR A 109 -11.34 -2.90 9.58
CA THR A 109 -10.61 -3.96 8.88
C THR A 109 -9.24 -3.44 8.41
N PRO A 110 -8.25 -4.31 8.22
CA PRO A 110 -7.00 -3.92 7.57
C PRO A 110 -7.21 -3.30 6.18
N GLN A 111 -8.24 -3.75 5.45
CA GLN A 111 -8.64 -3.22 4.15
C GLN A 111 -9.11 -1.76 4.24
N GLU A 112 -9.95 -1.42 5.23
CA GLU A 112 -10.41 -0.03 5.45
C GLU A 112 -9.24 0.91 5.77
N ILE A 113 -8.31 0.48 6.62
CA ILE A 113 -7.10 1.29 6.94
C ILE A 113 -6.22 1.44 5.70
N SER A 114 -5.99 0.36 4.95
CA SER A 114 -5.21 0.41 3.71
C SER A 114 -5.88 1.29 2.65
N ALA A 115 -7.22 1.28 2.59
CA ALA A 115 -7.98 2.14 1.69
C ALA A 115 -7.75 3.63 1.98
N MET A 116 -7.54 4.03 3.24
CA MET A 116 -7.22 5.42 3.58
C MET A 116 -5.85 5.83 2.99
N VAL A 117 -4.88 4.92 2.99
CA VAL A 117 -3.59 5.15 2.32
C VAL A 117 -3.77 5.25 0.80
N LEU A 118 -4.56 4.35 0.21
CA LEU A 118 -4.85 4.37 -1.23
C LEU A 118 -5.62 5.63 -1.64
N GLN A 119 -6.54 6.14 -0.82
CA GLN A 119 -7.22 7.43 -1.03
C GLN A 119 -6.23 8.59 -1.07
N LYS A 120 -5.20 8.58 -0.20
CA LYS A 120 -4.12 9.58 -0.24
C LYS A 120 -3.32 9.48 -1.54
N MET A 121 -3.02 8.25 -2.02
CA MET A 121 -2.32 8.03 -3.30
C MET A 121 -3.17 8.52 -4.48
N LYS A 122 -4.48 8.18 -4.48
CA LYS A 122 -5.44 8.67 -5.48
C LYS A 122 -5.45 10.19 -5.51
N LYS A 123 -5.65 10.84 -4.35
CA LYS A 123 -5.66 12.30 -4.25
C LYS A 123 -4.35 12.93 -4.74
N THR A 124 -3.20 12.39 -4.35
CA THR A 124 -1.89 12.84 -4.83
C THR A 124 -1.80 12.80 -6.36
N ALA A 125 -2.32 11.74 -6.97
CA ALA A 125 -2.32 11.62 -8.43
C ALA A 125 -3.31 12.59 -9.09
N GLU A 126 -4.50 12.79 -8.52
CA GLU A 126 -5.51 13.74 -9.01
C GLU A 126 -5.01 15.19 -8.93
N ASP A 127 -4.38 15.55 -7.81
CA ASP A 127 -3.79 16.89 -7.63
C ASP A 127 -2.66 17.16 -8.66
N TYR A 128 -1.86 16.14 -8.98
CA TYR A 128 -0.80 16.22 -9.99
C TYR A 128 -1.33 16.31 -11.42
N LEU A 129 -2.33 15.47 -11.74
CA LEU A 129 -2.88 15.35 -13.09
C LEU A 129 -3.91 16.42 -13.43
N GLY A 130 -4.46 17.12 -12.43
CA GLY A 130 -5.59 18.03 -12.57
C GLY A 130 -6.87 17.35 -13.09
N ALA A 131 -7.00 16.05 -12.88
CA ALA A 131 -8.11 15.23 -13.41
C ALA A 131 -8.45 14.08 -12.45
N GLU A 132 -9.69 13.60 -12.53
CA GLU A 132 -10.15 12.44 -11.77
C GLU A 132 -9.40 11.17 -12.17
N VAL A 133 -9.05 10.36 -11.17
CA VAL A 133 -8.41 9.05 -11.32
C VAL A 133 -9.39 7.96 -10.91
N THR A 134 -9.71 7.07 -11.82
CA THR A 134 -10.68 5.97 -11.60
C THR A 134 -10.02 4.60 -11.52
N ASP A 135 -8.91 4.41 -12.23
CA ASP A 135 -8.32 3.09 -12.45
C ASP A 135 -6.92 2.99 -11.83
N ALA A 136 -6.62 1.82 -11.27
CA ALA A 136 -5.31 1.57 -10.66
C ALA A 136 -4.79 0.15 -10.94
N VAL A 137 -3.46 0.04 -10.98
CA VAL A 137 -2.72 -1.20 -10.84
C VAL A 137 -2.00 -1.12 -9.49
N ILE A 138 -2.16 -2.14 -8.63
CA ILE A 138 -1.57 -2.15 -7.29
C ILE A 138 -0.57 -3.31 -7.17
N THR A 139 0.60 -3.06 -6.56
CA THR A 139 1.59 -4.11 -6.34
C THR A 139 1.39 -4.82 -5.00
N VAL A 140 1.77 -6.09 -4.95
CA VAL A 140 1.77 -6.93 -3.75
C VAL A 140 3.05 -7.77 -3.70
N PRO A 141 3.49 -8.19 -2.51
CA PRO A 141 4.58 -9.16 -2.39
C PRO A 141 4.26 -10.46 -3.15
N ALA A 142 5.30 -11.08 -3.72
CA ALA A 142 5.12 -12.31 -4.49
C ALA A 142 4.58 -13.48 -3.65
N TYR A 143 4.86 -13.49 -2.34
CA TYR A 143 4.38 -14.51 -1.39
C TYR A 143 2.93 -14.33 -0.93
N PHE A 144 2.26 -13.23 -1.31
CA PHE A 144 0.84 -13.04 -0.97
C PHE A 144 0.00 -14.14 -1.61
N ASN A 145 -0.82 -14.79 -0.78
CA ASN A 145 -1.83 -15.74 -1.23
C ASN A 145 -3.07 -15.03 -1.82
N ASP A 146 -4.00 -15.80 -2.35
CA ASP A 146 -5.19 -15.27 -3.01
C ASP A 146 -6.07 -14.42 -2.07
N ALA A 147 -6.20 -14.81 -0.80
CA ALA A 147 -6.96 -14.03 0.19
C ALA A 147 -6.33 -12.65 0.44
N GLN A 148 -5.00 -12.58 0.52
CA GLN A 148 -4.26 -11.33 0.69
C GLN A 148 -4.33 -10.43 -0.56
N ARG A 149 -4.29 -11.03 -1.76
CA ARG A 149 -4.47 -10.33 -3.05
C ARG A 149 -5.88 -9.78 -3.17
N GLN A 150 -6.89 -10.58 -2.83
CA GLN A 150 -8.27 -10.13 -2.82
C GLN A 150 -8.49 -9.00 -1.81
N ALA A 151 -7.95 -9.11 -0.59
CA ALA A 151 -8.04 -8.06 0.41
C ALA A 151 -7.39 -6.74 -0.06
N THR A 152 -6.29 -6.83 -0.84
CA THR A 152 -5.65 -5.63 -1.45
C THR A 152 -6.56 -5.02 -2.53
N LYS A 153 -7.20 -5.85 -3.35
CA LYS A 153 -8.17 -5.40 -4.34
C LYS A 153 -9.39 -4.73 -3.67
N ASP A 154 -9.91 -5.34 -2.60
CA ASP A 154 -11.03 -4.79 -1.83
C ASP A 154 -10.69 -3.42 -1.22
N ALA A 155 -9.47 -3.26 -0.70
CA ALA A 155 -8.98 -1.97 -0.21
C ALA A 155 -8.98 -0.90 -1.31
N GLY A 156 -8.61 -1.27 -2.54
CA GLY A 156 -8.69 -0.38 -3.71
C GLY A 156 -10.13 0.04 -4.02
N VAL A 157 -11.06 -0.91 -4.00
CA VAL A 157 -12.50 -0.64 -4.21
C VAL A 157 -13.05 0.29 -3.12
N ILE A 158 -12.73 0.04 -1.85
CA ILE A 158 -13.10 0.91 -0.72
C ILE A 158 -12.52 2.33 -0.89
N ALA A 159 -11.33 2.43 -1.48
CA ALA A 159 -10.71 3.72 -1.79
C ALA A 159 -11.34 4.46 -2.99
N GLY A 160 -12.32 3.86 -3.67
CA GLY A 160 -12.95 4.40 -4.86
C GLY A 160 -12.10 4.25 -6.13
N LEU A 161 -11.32 3.17 -6.21
CA LEU A 161 -10.51 2.81 -7.36
C LEU A 161 -11.05 1.52 -8.00
N ASN A 162 -11.13 1.51 -9.32
CA ASN A 162 -11.28 0.29 -10.09
C ASN A 162 -9.90 -0.37 -10.24
N VAL A 163 -9.66 -1.44 -9.50
CA VAL A 163 -8.37 -2.15 -9.51
C VAL A 163 -8.32 -3.09 -10.71
N LEU A 164 -7.68 -2.63 -11.77
CA LEU A 164 -7.53 -3.37 -13.02
C LEU A 164 -6.69 -4.64 -12.85
N ARG A 165 -5.59 -4.54 -12.08
CA ARG A 165 -4.68 -5.66 -11.80
C ARG A 165 -4.02 -5.51 -10.44
N VAL A 166 -3.74 -6.66 -9.83
CA VAL A 166 -2.80 -6.81 -8.72
C VAL A 166 -1.60 -7.59 -9.25
N ILE A 167 -0.41 -7.00 -9.20
CA ILE A 167 0.83 -7.59 -9.73
C ILE A 167 1.88 -7.76 -8.63
N ASN A 168 2.80 -8.69 -8.82
CA ASN A 168 3.88 -8.91 -7.84
C ASN A 168 4.90 -7.76 -7.89
N GLU A 169 5.34 -7.28 -6.73
CA GLU A 169 6.39 -6.25 -6.59
C GLU A 169 7.66 -6.59 -7.41
N PRO A 170 8.25 -7.79 -7.29
CA PRO A 170 9.42 -8.13 -8.09
C PRO A 170 9.12 -8.21 -9.59
N THR A 171 7.92 -8.65 -9.98
CA THR A 171 7.52 -8.66 -11.40
C THR A 171 7.43 -7.23 -11.95
N ALA A 172 6.86 -6.29 -11.17
CA ALA A 172 6.80 -4.89 -11.56
C ALA A 172 8.20 -4.28 -11.72
N ALA A 173 9.13 -4.60 -10.79
CA ALA A 173 10.53 -4.17 -10.87
C ALA A 173 11.24 -4.72 -12.13
N ALA A 174 11.04 -6.01 -12.45
CA ALA A 174 11.58 -6.63 -13.66
C ALA A 174 11.06 -5.97 -14.94
N MET A 175 9.75 -5.70 -14.98
CA MET A 175 9.12 -5.02 -16.12
C MET A 175 9.68 -3.60 -16.31
N ALA A 176 9.83 -2.84 -15.23
CA ALA A 176 10.40 -1.48 -15.28
C ALA A 176 11.85 -1.51 -15.78
N TYR A 177 12.66 -2.46 -15.30
CA TYR A 177 14.03 -2.63 -15.77
C TYR A 177 14.10 -3.04 -17.24
N GLY A 178 13.22 -3.93 -17.69
CA GLY A 178 13.16 -4.40 -19.09
C GLY A 178 12.70 -3.31 -20.07
N LEU A 179 11.76 -2.46 -19.67
CA LEU A 179 11.26 -1.37 -20.48
C LEU A 179 12.36 -0.31 -20.78
N GLN A 180 13.27 -0.07 -19.86
CA GLN A 180 14.38 0.84 -20.05
C GLN A 180 15.44 0.33 -21.05
N LYS A 181 15.45 -0.98 -21.35
CA LYS A 181 16.45 -1.64 -22.23
C LYS A 181 15.85 -2.20 -23.52
N LYS A 182 14.91 -1.49 -24.13
CA LYS A 182 14.18 -1.90 -25.36
C LYS A 182 15.04 -2.29 -26.58
N SER A 183 16.36 -2.05 -26.58
CA SER A 183 17.23 -2.32 -27.71
C SER A 183 17.84 -3.75 -27.73
N ASP A 184 17.68 -4.52 -26.66
CA ASP A 184 18.35 -5.81 -26.54
C ASP A 184 17.33 -6.95 -26.61
N LYS A 185 17.40 -7.75 -27.68
CA LYS A 185 16.54 -8.93 -27.93
C LYS A 185 17.04 -10.22 -27.22
N SER A 186 18.10 -10.14 -26.42
CA SER A 186 18.64 -11.30 -25.72
C SER A 186 17.76 -11.71 -24.53
N SER A 187 17.61 -13.01 -24.32
CA SER A 187 17.04 -13.56 -23.09
C SER A 187 17.96 -13.23 -21.92
N LYS A 188 17.44 -12.61 -20.86
CA LYS A 188 18.22 -12.24 -19.67
C LYS A 188 17.62 -12.88 -18.45
N ASN A 189 18.47 -13.49 -17.62
CA ASN A 189 18.11 -13.86 -16.26
C ASN A 189 18.29 -12.64 -15.35
N VAL A 190 17.23 -12.26 -14.65
CA VAL A 190 17.23 -11.07 -13.75
C VAL A 190 17.02 -11.55 -12.33
N LEU A 191 18.00 -11.25 -11.46
CA LEU A 191 17.85 -11.43 -10.02
C LEU A 191 17.30 -10.13 -9.43
N ILE A 192 16.14 -10.20 -8.79
CA ILE A 192 15.56 -9.08 -8.08
C ILE A 192 15.78 -9.29 -6.59
N PHE A 193 16.53 -8.38 -6.00
CA PHE A 193 16.80 -8.35 -4.58
C PHE A 193 16.04 -7.17 -3.98
N ASP A 194 14.87 -7.47 -3.38
CA ASP A 194 14.06 -6.48 -2.68
C ASP A 194 14.37 -6.55 -1.17
N PHE A 195 15.07 -5.52 -0.69
CA PHE A 195 15.48 -5.38 0.69
C PHE A 195 14.93 -4.09 1.27
N GLY A 196 13.65 -4.11 1.66
CA GLY A 196 12.94 -2.96 2.21
C GLY A 196 12.17 -3.28 3.49
N GLY A 197 12.16 -2.35 4.43
CA GLY A 197 11.43 -2.51 5.69
C GLY A 197 11.92 -3.70 6.52
N LYS A 198 11.02 -4.60 6.93
CA LYS A 198 11.35 -5.84 7.65
C LYS A 198 11.27 -7.09 6.76
N ASN A 199 11.08 -6.93 5.46
CA ASN A 199 10.96 -8.05 4.51
C ASN A 199 12.32 -8.36 3.90
N LYS A 200 12.73 -9.63 3.99
CA LYS A 200 13.95 -10.16 3.39
C LYS A 200 13.54 -11.21 2.38
N TYR A 201 13.41 -10.84 1.11
CA TYR A 201 13.14 -11.82 0.06
C TYR A 201 14.06 -11.61 -1.14
N CYS A 202 14.64 -12.71 -1.62
CA CYS A 202 15.39 -12.79 -2.85
C CYS A 202 14.59 -13.66 -3.81
N LEU A 203 14.25 -13.16 -4.99
CA LEU A 203 13.57 -13.92 -6.03
C LEU A 203 14.45 -13.95 -7.27
N LEU A 204 14.71 -15.17 -7.76
CA LEU A 204 15.34 -15.45 -9.05
C LEU A 204 14.26 -15.60 -10.12
N TRP A 205 14.40 -14.87 -11.21
CA TRP A 205 13.62 -15.00 -12.45
C TRP A 205 14.54 -15.29 -13.62
#